data_d8c9e5df4b6ed6af796016304c581843
#
_entry.id   d8c9e5df4b6ed6af796016304c581843
#
_cell.length_a   1.000
_cell.length_b   1.000
_cell.length_c   1.000
_cell.angle_alpha   90.00
_cell.angle_beta   90.00
_cell.angle_gamma   90.00
#
_symmetry.space_group_name_H-M   'P 1'
#
loop_
_entity.id
_entity.type
_entity.pdbx_description
1 polymer ?
#
loop_
_entity_poly.entity_id
_entity_poly.type
_entity_poly.pdbx_seq_one_letter_code
_entity_poly.pdbx_strand_id
1 'polypeptide(L)'
;PHVQAAVDRLGPIVEACAAAGLVFGLEVEANLVGQNGRLLAALAQGVGKPNLVCIFDGANISCQNIHAIDCTAEYVAMRDVFGWMHIKDYRIDSSLKWTGHVDEERLKNFVPADVGDSGHELILRDLKQQLPVLTARMQSLGAPGVFLELEPHLKGGGQFGGFSGPD
;
A
#
# COMPACT_ATOMS: atom_id res chain seq x y z
N PRO A 1 20.13 2.20 -7.56
CA PRO A 1 20.49 0.83 -8.00
C PRO A 1 19.36 -0.17 -7.71
N HIS A 2 18.77 -0.15 -6.49
CA HIS A 2 17.76 -1.16 -6.11
C HIS A 2 16.45 -1.04 -6.90
N VAL A 3 15.99 0.18 -7.19
CA VAL A 3 14.76 0.40 -7.99
C VAL A 3 14.93 -0.22 -9.38
N GLN A 4 16.03 0.05 -10.08
CA GLN A 4 16.24 -0.50 -11.42
C GLN A 4 16.29 -2.04 -11.41
N ALA A 5 17.00 -2.63 -10.45
CA ALA A 5 17.05 -4.08 -10.32
C ALA A 5 15.67 -4.72 -10.04
N ALA A 6 14.81 -4.02 -9.30
CA ALA A 6 13.43 -4.45 -9.08
C ALA A 6 12.59 -4.29 -10.36
N VAL A 7 12.71 -3.19 -11.09
CA VAL A 7 12.06 -2.97 -12.39
C VAL A 7 12.41 -4.07 -13.38
N ASP A 8 13.69 -4.42 -13.50
CA ASP A 8 14.17 -5.45 -14.42
C ASP A 8 13.57 -6.85 -14.11
N ARG A 9 13.30 -7.11 -12.83
CA ARG A 9 12.68 -8.38 -12.40
C ARG A 9 11.16 -8.37 -12.52
N LEU A 10 10.52 -7.25 -12.24
CA LEU A 10 9.07 -7.10 -12.32
C LEU A 10 8.56 -7.08 -13.76
N GLY A 11 9.30 -6.45 -14.67
CA GLY A 11 8.88 -6.27 -16.06
C GLY A 11 8.37 -7.55 -16.72
N PRO A 12 9.17 -8.65 -16.77
CA PRO A 12 8.73 -9.92 -17.37
C PRO A 12 7.49 -10.53 -16.69
N ILE A 13 7.36 -10.39 -15.35
CA ILE A 13 6.21 -10.91 -14.61
C ILE A 13 4.94 -10.14 -14.99
N VAL A 14 5.03 -8.80 -14.98
CA VAL A 14 3.90 -7.94 -15.35
C VAL A 14 3.48 -8.16 -16.81
N GLU A 15 4.43 -8.40 -17.70
CA GLU A 15 4.16 -8.72 -19.10
C GLU A 15 3.46 -10.06 -19.27
N ALA A 16 3.87 -11.08 -18.52
CA ALA A 16 3.18 -12.37 -18.50
C ALA A 16 1.74 -12.25 -17.97
N CYS A 17 1.52 -11.43 -16.93
CA CYS A 17 0.19 -11.11 -16.43
C CYS A 17 -0.66 -10.40 -17.50
N ALA A 18 -0.08 -9.42 -18.22
CA ALA A 18 -0.78 -8.73 -19.30
C ALA A 18 -1.20 -9.70 -20.42
N ALA A 19 -0.31 -10.62 -20.82
CA ALA A 19 -0.60 -11.63 -21.84
C ALA A 19 -1.73 -12.58 -21.40
N ALA A 20 -1.90 -12.78 -20.10
CA ALA A 20 -2.98 -13.58 -19.52
C ALA A 20 -4.27 -12.76 -19.25
N GLY A 21 -4.32 -11.46 -19.59
CA GLY A 21 -5.45 -10.59 -19.30
C GLY A 21 -5.60 -10.24 -17.81
N LEU A 22 -4.51 -10.28 -17.05
CA LEU A 22 -4.51 -10.06 -15.61
C LEU A 22 -3.95 -8.66 -15.27
N VAL A 23 -4.52 -8.04 -14.25
CA VAL A 23 -3.96 -6.88 -13.57
C VAL A 23 -2.98 -7.36 -12.50
N PHE A 24 -1.79 -6.75 -12.45
CA PHE A 24 -0.78 -7.03 -11.44
C PHE A 24 -0.79 -5.94 -10.37
N GLY A 25 -1.16 -6.29 -9.13
CA GLY A 25 -1.12 -5.40 -7.98
C GLY A 25 0.25 -5.46 -7.30
N LEU A 26 0.90 -4.31 -7.11
CA LEU A 26 2.13 -4.17 -6.35
C LEU A 26 1.87 -3.36 -5.09
N GLU A 27 2.03 -3.99 -3.94
CA GLU A 27 1.75 -3.38 -2.65
C GLU A 27 2.94 -2.58 -2.12
N VAL A 28 2.63 -1.46 -1.45
CA VAL A 28 3.59 -0.77 -0.60
C VAL A 28 3.87 -1.61 0.64
N GLU A 29 5.14 -1.99 0.85
CA GLU A 29 5.50 -2.89 1.95
C GLU A 29 6.82 -2.46 2.58
N ALA A 30 6.81 -2.33 3.92
CA ALA A 30 7.99 -2.02 4.70
C ALA A 30 9.12 -3.03 4.46
N ASN A 31 10.36 -2.59 4.60
CA ASN A 31 11.57 -3.41 4.39
C ASN A 31 11.81 -3.85 2.93
N LEU A 32 10.95 -3.47 1.98
CA LEU A 32 11.12 -3.75 0.54
C LEU A 32 11.52 -2.50 -0.24
N VAL A 33 11.86 -2.66 -1.53
CA VAL A 33 12.20 -1.54 -2.41
C VAL A 33 11.03 -0.57 -2.56
N GLY A 34 9.79 -1.07 -2.58
CA GLY A 34 8.55 -0.29 -2.65
C GLY A 34 7.98 0.10 -1.28
N GLN A 35 8.81 0.45 -0.30
CA GLN A 35 8.39 0.67 1.08
C GLN A 35 7.59 1.96 1.33
N ASN A 36 7.43 2.82 0.34
CA ASN A 36 6.60 4.02 0.41
C ASN A 36 6.02 4.36 -0.97
N GLY A 37 5.07 5.29 -1.01
CA GLY A 37 4.33 5.60 -2.23
C GLY A 37 5.21 6.12 -3.36
N ARG A 38 6.22 6.97 -3.07
CA ARG A 38 7.15 7.49 -4.08
C ARG A 38 7.99 6.40 -4.72
N LEU A 39 8.52 5.49 -3.92
CA LEU A 39 9.32 4.37 -4.43
C LEU A 39 8.45 3.38 -5.21
N LEU A 40 7.24 3.10 -4.73
CA LEU A 40 6.31 2.23 -5.43
C LEU A 40 5.87 2.82 -6.78
N ALA A 41 5.58 4.12 -6.82
CA ALA A 41 5.29 4.84 -8.06
C ALA A 41 6.47 4.79 -9.04
N ALA A 42 7.71 4.96 -8.54
CA ALA A 42 8.92 4.88 -9.36
C ALA A 42 9.11 3.47 -9.94
N LEU A 43 8.79 2.41 -9.18
CA LEU A 43 8.79 1.03 -9.68
C LEU A 43 7.77 0.83 -10.80
N ALA A 44 6.52 1.25 -10.58
CA ALA A 44 5.46 1.12 -11.57
C ALA A 44 5.76 1.90 -12.86
N GLN A 45 6.24 3.13 -12.73
CA GLN A 45 6.67 3.97 -13.86
C GLN A 45 7.86 3.36 -14.61
N GLY A 46 8.84 2.81 -13.88
CA GLY A 46 9.99 2.14 -14.47
C GLY A 46 9.62 0.89 -15.26
N VAL A 47 8.66 0.10 -14.81
CA VAL A 47 8.09 -1.04 -15.55
C VAL A 47 7.29 -0.56 -16.77
N GLY A 48 6.56 0.56 -16.66
CA GLY A 48 5.88 1.23 -17.77
C GLY A 48 4.75 0.42 -18.42
N LYS A 49 4.13 -0.49 -17.69
CA LYS A 49 3.02 -1.33 -18.18
C LYS A 49 1.70 -0.91 -17.51
N PRO A 50 0.63 -0.65 -18.27
CA PRO A 50 -0.62 -0.13 -17.71
C PRO A 50 -1.34 -1.11 -16.78
N ASN A 51 -1.13 -2.42 -16.94
CA ASN A 51 -1.71 -3.45 -16.10
C ASN A 51 -0.98 -3.65 -14.76
N LEU A 52 0.12 -2.93 -14.49
CA LEU A 52 0.68 -2.82 -13.15
C LEU A 52 -0.02 -1.66 -12.43
N VAL A 53 -0.67 -1.96 -11.32
CA VAL A 53 -1.29 -0.99 -10.43
C VAL A 53 -0.68 -1.08 -9.04
N CYS A 54 -0.65 0.04 -8.33
CA CYS A 54 -0.14 0.07 -6.97
C CYS A 54 -1.26 -0.12 -5.95
N ILE A 55 -0.95 -0.89 -4.92
CA ILE A 55 -1.80 -1.11 -3.74
C ILE A 55 -1.25 -0.23 -2.62
N PHE A 56 -2.06 0.70 -2.15
CA PHE A 56 -1.72 1.54 -1.00
C PHE A 56 -2.10 0.83 0.29
N ASP A 57 -1.18 0.82 1.24
CA ASP A 57 -1.40 0.38 2.62
C ASP A 57 -0.82 1.43 3.58
N GLY A 58 -1.71 2.15 4.26
CA GLY A 58 -1.32 3.22 5.17
C GLY A 58 -0.56 2.71 6.40
N ALA A 59 -0.89 1.54 6.89
CA ALA A 59 -0.25 0.96 8.06
C ALA A 59 1.17 0.48 7.76
N ASN A 60 1.42 -0.07 6.56
CA ASN A 60 2.77 -0.43 6.11
C ASN A 60 3.69 0.78 5.93
N ILE A 61 3.11 1.97 5.76
CA ILE A 61 3.85 3.24 5.76
C ILE A 61 4.04 3.74 7.19
N SER A 62 2.96 3.78 7.98
CA SER A 62 2.99 4.36 9.34
C SER A 62 3.84 3.56 10.31
N CYS A 63 3.98 2.24 10.14
CA CYS A 63 4.90 1.43 10.96
C CYS A 63 6.38 1.83 10.81
N GLN A 64 6.70 2.67 9.83
CA GLN A 64 8.01 3.30 9.64
C GLN A 64 8.13 4.66 10.35
N ASN A 65 7.25 4.98 11.29
CA ASN A 65 7.12 6.27 11.98
C ASN A 65 6.73 7.44 11.03
N ILE A 66 5.94 7.14 10.01
CA ILE A 66 5.41 8.14 9.08
C ILE A 66 3.99 8.48 9.50
N HIS A 67 3.76 9.73 9.94
CA HIS A 67 2.48 10.20 10.45
C HIS A 67 1.49 10.55 9.33
N ALA A 68 0.22 10.71 9.69
CA ALA A 68 -0.93 10.91 8.81
C ALA A 68 -0.73 11.86 7.62
N ILE A 69 -0.12 13.04 7.84
CA ILE A 69 0.11 14.03 6.77
C ILE A 69 1.12 13.51 5.76
N ASP A 70 2.23 12.94 6.22
CA ASP A 70 3.28 12.39 5.35
C ASP A 70 2.81 11.08 4.70
N CYS A 71 2.04 10.26 5.41
CA CYS A 71 1.38 9.08 4.85
C CYS A 71 0.42 9.46 3.71
N THR A 72 -0.36 10.53 3.90
CA THR A 72 -1.21 11.09 2.84
C THR A 72 -0.37 11.59 1.65
N ALA A 73 0.79 12.21 1.90
CA ALA A 73 1.69 12.65 0.83
C ALA A 73 2.26 11.46 0.02
N GLU A 74 2.51 10.33 0.67
CA GLU A 74 2.93 9.09 -0.02
C GLU A 74 1.79 8.50 -0.88
N TYR A 75 0.54 8.51 -0.39
CA TYR A 75 -0.64 8.16 -1.18
C TYR A 75 -0.76 9.05 -2.43
N VAL A 76 -0.65 10.36 -2.26
CA VAL A 76 -0.74 11.32 -3.39
C VAL A 76 0.36 11.07 -4.41
N ALA A 77 1.57 10.73 -3.97
CA ALA A 77 2.71 10.45 -4.86
C ALA A 77 2.50 9.24 -5.78
N MET A 78 1.69 8.26 -5.37
CA MET A 78 1.41 7.05 -6.17
C MET A 78 0.03 7.06 -6.84
N ARG A 79 -0.74 8.13 -6.70
CA ARG A 79 -2.14 8.20 -7.16
C ARG A 79 -2.33 7.88 -8.64
N ASP A 80 -1.40 8.29 -9.50
CA ASP A 80 -1.47 8.06 -10.94
C ASP A 80 -1.35 6.57 -11.33
N VAL A 81 -0.80 5.75 -10.45
CA VAL A 81 -0.64 4.30 -10.62
C VAL A 81 -1.45 3.48 -9.62
N PHE A 82 -2.23 4.15 -8.78
CA PHE A 82 -3.06 3.53 -7.74
C PHE A 82 -4.24 2.77 -8.33
N GLY A 83 -4.55 1.60 -7.80
CA GLY A 83 -5.72 0.80 -8.23
C GLY A 83 -6.40 0.07 -7.07
N TRP A 84 -5.75 0.01 -5.90
CA TRP A 84 -6.18 -0.80 -4.78
C TRP A 84 -5.74 -0.18 -3.46
N MET A 85 -6.50 -0.37 -2.40
CA MET A 85 -6.17 0.08 -1.05
C MET A 85 -6.46 -1.01 -0.03
N HIS A 86 -5.49 -1.32 0.80
CA HIS A 86 -5.70 -2.05 2.03
C HIS A 86 -6.11 -1.08 3.13
N ILE A 87 -7.21 -1.38 3.79
CA ILE A 87 -7.70 -0.65 4.96
C ILE A 87 -7.15 -1.38 6.19
N LYS A 88 -6.00 -0.91 6.63
CA LYS A 88 -5.23 -1.42 7.77
C LYS A 88 -4.61 -0.23 8.48
N ASP A 89 -4.59 -0.22 9.79
CA ASP A 89 -4.08 0.92 10.54
C ASP A 89 -3.02 0.54 11.58
N TYR A 90 -2.23 1.52 11.95
CA TYR A 90 -1.09 1.37 12.82
C TYR A 90 -1.01 2.53 13.82
N ARG A 91 -0.82 2.22 15.10
CA ARG A 91 -0.58 3.22 16.15
C ARG A 91 0.92 3.45 16.29
N ILE A 92 1.39 4.66 16.00
CA ILE A 92 2.80 5.02 16.13
C ILE A 92 3.18 5.11 17.61
N ASP A 93 4.14 4.30 18.03
CA ASP A 93 4.77 4.37 19.34
C ASP A 93 6.03 5.22 19.25
N SER A 94 5.96 6.44 19.79
CA SER A 94 7.08 7.40 19.77
C SER A 94 8.30 6.94 20.62
N SER A 95 8.13 5.94 21.49
CA SER A 95 9.24 5.37 22.25
C SER A 95 10.11 4.45 21.39
N LEU A 96 9.55 3.88 20.30
CA LEU A 96 10.26 3.02 19.37
C LEU A 96 11.00 3.87 18.33
N LYS A 97 12.31 3.97 18.48
CA LYS A 97 13.15 4.69 17.49
C LYS A 97 13.14 3.99 16.14
N TRP A 98 13.02 4.77 15.07
CA TRP A 98 13.17 4.24 13.73
C TRP A 98 14.62 3.81 13.47
N THR A 99 14.81 2.55 13.11
CA THR A 99 16.13 1.93 12.86
C THR A 99 16.40 1.67 11.38
N GLY A 100 15.46 2.05 10.51
CA GLY A 100 15.50 1.72 9.07
C GLY A 100 14.87 0.36 8.74
N HIS A 101 14.29 -0.33 9.74
CA HIS A 101 13.70 -1.65 9.59
C HIS A 101 12.47 -1.79 10.51
N VAL A 102 11.44 -2.46 10.01
CA VAL A 102 10.27 -2.86 10.80
C VAL A 102 10.53 -4.25 11.37
N ASP A 103 10.51 -4.36 12.68
CA ASP A 103 10.71 -5.58 13.45
C ASP A 103 9.41 -6.07 14.14
N GLU A 104 9.47 -7.20 14.81
CA GLU A 104 8.33 -7.81 15.48
C GLU A 104 7.72 -6.93 16.60
N GLU A 105 8.51 -6.07 17.26
CA GLU A 105 7.99 -5.16 18.29
C GLU A 105 7.04 -4.13 17.66
N ARG A 106 7.38 -3.62 16.47
CA ARG A 106 6.52 -2.69 15.73
C ARG A 106 5.24 -3.35 15.26
N LEU A 107 5.28 -4.63 14.87
CA LEU A 107 4.09 -5.34 14.40
C LEU A 107 3.00 -5.48 15.48
N LYS A 108 3.33 -5.29 16.76
CA LYS A 108 2.35 -5.30 17.86
C LYS A 108 1.41 -4.11 17.88
N ASN A 109 1.75 -3.04 17.17
CA ASN A 109 1.03 -1.77 17.17
C ASN A 109 0.03 -1.63 16.01
N PHE A 110 -0.24 -2.69 15.25
CA PHE A 110 -1.39 -2.71 14.34
C PHE A 110 -2.69 -2.67 15.14
N VAL A 111 -3.60 -1.83 14.70
CA VAL A 111 -4.85 -1.49 15.40
C VAL A 111 -6.03 -1.51 14.40
N PRO A 112 -7.28 -1.50 14.89
CA PRO A 112 -8.44 -1.29 14.03
C PRO A 112 -8.30 -0.02 13.17
N ALA A 113 -8.84 -0.04 11.96
CA ALA A 113 -8.61 0.95 10.91
C ALA A 113 -9.10 2.38 11.21
N ASP A 114 -9.84 2.58 12.31
CA ASP A 114 -10.38 3.88 12.72
C ASP A 114 -9.67 4.51 13.92
N VAL A 115 -8.64 3.84 14.46
CA VAL A 115 -7.99 4.29 15.70
C VAL A 115 -6.48 4.48 15.60
N GLY A 116 -5.90 4.28 14.42
CA GLY A 116 -4.46 4.44 14.17
C GLY A 116 -4.07 5.83 13.67
N ASP A 117 -2.84 5.90 13.18
CA ASP A 117 -2.17 7.15 12.79
C ASP A 117 -1.91 7.26 11.27
N SER A 118 -2.43 6.33 10.46
CA SER A 118 -2.20 6.30 9.00
C SER A 118 -2.93 7.40 8.22
N GLY A 119 -3.89 8.09 8.84
CA GLY A 119 -4.58 9.22 8.23
C GLY A 119 -5.67 8.83 7.23
N HIS A 120 -6.34 7.71 7.42
CA HIS A 120 -7.37 7.19 6.52
C HIS A 120 -8.45 8.21 6.18
N GLU A 121 -8.87 9.07 7.11
CA GLU A 121 -9.89 10.07 6.83
C GLU A 121 -9.47 11.03 5.71
N LEU A 122 -8.23 11.53 5.76
CA LEU A 122 -7.68 12.44 4.75
C LEU A 122 -7.56 11.74 3.40
N ILE A 123 -7.04 10.53 3.40
CA ILE A 123 -6.81 9.72 2.20
C ILE A 123 -8.15 9.34 1.54
N LEU A 124 -9.12 8.86 2.31
CA LEU A 124 -10.44 8.47 1.79
C LEU A 124 -11.24 9.67 1.27
N ARG A 125 -11.08 10.86 1.85
CA ARG A 125 -11.68 12.10 1.32
C ARG A 125 -11.12 12.47 -0.05
N ASP A 126 -9.80 12.36 -0.25
CA ASP A 126 -9.19 12.57 -1.57
C ASP A 126 -9.60 11.46 -2.54
N LEU A 127 -9.49 10.20 -2.13
CA LEU A 127 -9.88 9.04 -2.94
C LEU A 127 -11.31 9.18 -3.48
N LYS A 128 -12.25 9.60 -2.63
CA LYS A 128 -13.65 9.83 -3.03
C LYS A 128 -13.77 10.81 -4.21
N GLN A 129 -12.94 11.84 -4.24
CA GLN A 129 -12.94 12.82 -5.33
C GLN A 129 -12.32 12.24 -6.62
N GLN A 130 -11.34 11.33 -6.47
CA GLN A 130 -10.64 10.71 -7.58
C GLN A 130 -11.33 9.45 -8.14
N LEU A 131 -12.31 8.89 -7.42
CA LEU A 131 -12.97 7.62 -7.77
C LEU A 131 -13.43 7.55 -9.23
N PRO A 132 -14.05 8.58 -9.84
CA PRO A 132 -14.52 8.48 -11.24
C PRO A 132 -13.37 8.19 -12.21
N VAL A 133 -12.25 8.89 -12.06
CA VAL A 133 -11.07 8.74 -12.93
C VAL A 133 -10.38 7.40 -12.68
N LEU A 134 -10.17 7.05 -11.42
CA LEU A 134 -9.51 5.80 -11.03
C LEU A 134 -10.34 4.58 -11.43
N THR A 135 -11.67 4.64 -11.25
CA THR A 135 -12.58 3.58 -11.68
C THR A 135 -12.55 3.37 -13.18
N ALA A 136 -12.61 4.45 -13.97
CA ALA A 136 -12.53 4.37 -15.43
C ALA A 136 -11.20 3.72 -15.88
N ARG A 137 -10.09 4.09 -15.25
CA ARG A 137 -8.79 3.46 -15.52
C ARG A 137 -8.80 1.95 -15.21
N MET A 138 -9.29 1.55 -14.03
CA MET A 138 -9.35 0.14 -13.65
C MET A 138 -10.25 -0.66 -14.59
N GLN A 139 -11.38 -0.08 -15.01
CA GLN A 139 -12.28 -0.71 -15.98
C GLN A 139 -11.63 -0.88 -17.36
N SER A 140 -10.79 0.06 -17.80
CA SER A 140 -10.02 -0.10 -19.03
C SER A 140 -9.01 -1.26 -18.98
N LEU A 141 -8.65 -1.71 -17.80
CA LEU A 141 -7.79 -2.88 -17.55
C LEU A 141 -8.60 -4.18 -17.35
N GLY A 142 -9.92 -4.13 -17.45
CA GLY A 142 -10.80 -5.28 -17.24
C GLY A 142 -11.22 -5.52 -15.79
N ALA A 143 -10.82 -4.67 -14.84
CA ALA A 143 -11.27 -4.75 -13.45
C ALA A 143 -12.61 -4.00 -13.27
N PRO A 144 -13.45 -4.37 -12.28
CA PRO A 144 -14.74 -3.70 -12.07
C PRO A 144 -14.61 -2.26 -11.56
N GLY A 145 -13.48 -1.90 -10.96
CA GLY A 145 -13.19 -0.58 -10.40
C GLY A 145 -12.02 -0.64 -9.42
N VAL A 146 -11.93 0.38 -8.56
CA VAL A 146 -10.98 0.41 -7.45
C VAL A 146 -11.43 -0.52 -6.34
N PHE A 147 -10.50 -1.23 -5.73
CA PHE A 147 -10.78 -2.09 -4.58
C PHE A 147 -10.37 -1.41 -3.28
N LEU A 148 -11.22 -1.55 -2.27
CA LEU A 148 -10.93 -1.24 -0.87
C LEU A 148 -11.09 -2.54 -0.09
N GLU A 149 -10.03 -3.02 0.50
CA GLU A 149 -9.98 -4.31 1.17
C GLU A 149 -9.60 -4.14 2.64
N LEU A 150 -10.32 -4.82 3.52
CA LEU A 150 -9.95 -4.87 4.94
C LEU A 150 -8.85 -5.91 5.12
N GLU A 151 -7.70 -5.49 5.62
CA GLU A 151 -6.55 -6.37 5.88
C GLU A 151 -6.04 -6.20 7.32
N PRO A 152 -6.81 -6.58 8.33
CA PRO A 152 -6.39 -6.41 9.72
C PRO A 152 -5.32 -7.41 10.13
N HIS A 153 -4.38 -6.98 10.97
CA HIS A 153 -3.51 -7.88 11.72
C HIS A 153 -4.24 -8.41 12.94
N LEU A 154 -4.72 -9.64 12.89
CA LEU A 154 -5.46 -10.29 13.98
C LEU A 154 -4.57 -11.25 14.76
N LYS A 155 -4.64 -11.18 16.10
CA LYS A 155 -4.02 -12.18 16.97
C LYS A 155 -4.57 -13.58 16.68
N GLY A 156 -3.68 -14.55 16.50
CA GLY A 156 -4.08 -15.93 16.21
C GLY A 156 -4.27 -16.23 14.72
N GLY A 157 -4.18 -15.25 13.83
CA GLY A 157 -4.24 -15.42 12.37
C GLY A 157 -2.94 -15.89 11.72
N GLY A 158 -1.94 -16.34 12.51
CA GLY A 158 -0.63 -16.71 11.98
C GLY A 158 0.31 -15.52 11.74
N GLN A 159 -0.14 -14.32 12.04
CA GLN A 159 0.64 -13.08 11.96
C GLN A 159 1.23 -12.72 13.32
N PHE A 160 2.40 -12.08 13.31
CA PHE A 160 3.04 -11.58 14.52
C PHE A 160 2.34 -10.28 14.95
N GLY A 161 1.81 -10.25 16.17
CA GLY A 161 1.16 -9.06 16.73
C GLY A 161 -0.28 -8.87 16.24
N GLY A 162 -0.80 -7.65 16.44
CA GLY A 162 -2.15 -7.28 16.09
C GLY A 162 -3.13 -7.27 17.26
N PHE A 163 -4.40 -7.07 16.99
CA PHE A 163 -5.49 -6.98 17.97
C PHE A 163 -6.40 -8.22 17.92
N SER A 164 -7.19 -8.44 18.97
CA SER A 164 -8.23 -9.46 18.96
C SER A 164 -9.28 -9.08 17.93
N GLY A 165 -9.75 -10.05 17.15
CA GLY A 165 -10.86 -9.83 16.24
C GLY A 165 -12.15 -9.43 16.97
N PRO A 166 -13.21 -9.10 16.24
CA PRO A 166 -14.52 -8.88 16.85
C PRO A 166 -14.96 -10.14 17.58
N ASP A 167 -15.53 -9.93 18.77
CA ASP A 167 -16.12 -10.99 19.59
C ASP A 167 -17.41 -11.54 18.95
#